data_6417a140f28632d24289c29b4e819e68
#
_entry.id   6417a140f28632d24289c29b4e819e68
#
_cell.length_a   1.000
_cell.length_b   1.000
_cell.length_c   1.000
_cell.angle_alpha   90.00
_cell.angle_beta   90.00
_cell.angle_gamma   90.00
#
_symmetry.space_group_name_H-M   'P 1'
#
loop_
_entity.id
_entity.type
_entity.pdbx_description
1 polymer ?
#
loop_
_entity_poly.entity_id
_entity_poly.type
_entity_poly.pdbx_seq_one_letter_code
_entity_poly.pdbx_strand_id
1 'polypeptide(L)'
;MNPLEKDIAESKPQLAPHEHARAPVTALAVDYRDGEHVPRHRHRRAQLLYAIEGVMTVQAEAGIWVAPPTRGIWLPAGMAHSIRMHGQPRVRTVFVAPRAAGHLPDRCCVLAVGPLLRELIVAATRVPPDWRPGGRDARLMALLLDEIRLEPALPLHLPQPDEPRVARVCRGILREP
;
A
#
# COMPACT_ATOMS: atom_id res chain seq x y z
N MET A 1 5.68 16.79 -16.85
CA MET A 1 4.86 15.68 -16.30
C MET A 1 5.17 14.46 -17.15
N ASN A 2 5.77 13.44 -16.56
CA ASN A 2 6.24 12.25 -17.30
C ASN A 2 5.01 11.45 -17.77
N PRO A 3 4.83 11.14 -19.08
CA PRO A 3 3.68 10.41 -19.60
C PRO A 3 3.56 8.96 -19.07
N LEU A 4 4.53 8.47 -18.30
CA LEU A 4 4.56 7.14 -17.70
C LEU A 4 3.89 7.08 -16.31
N GLU A 5 3.46 8.21 -15.75
CA GLU A 5 2.78 8.26 -14.45
C GLU A 5 1.26 8.40 -14.65
N LYS A 6 0.63 7.33 -15.15
CA LYS A 6 -0.83 7.27 -15.25
C LYS A 6 -1.46 7.26 -13.86
N ASP A 7 -2.55 8.01 -13.71
CA ASP A 7 -3.46 7.82 -12.57
C ASP A 7 -4.01 6.38 -12.66
N ILE A 8 -3.71 5.56 -11.66
CA ILE A 8 -4.07 4.14 -11.69
C ILE A 8 -5.59 3.92 -11.67
N ALA A 9 -6.37 4.91 -11.21
CA ALA A 9 -7.82 4.86 -11.24
C ALA A 9 -8.37 4.75 -12.67
N GLU A 10 -7.64 5.31 -13.66
CA GLU A 10 -7.99 5.19 -15.09
C GLU A 10 -7.71 3.79 -15.64
N SER A 11 -6.67 3.11 -15.13
CA SER A 11 -6.25 1.79 -15.62
C SER A 11 -6.89 0.63 -14.85
N LYS A 12 -7.38 0.85 -13.63
CA LYS A 12 -8.05 -0.14 -12.76
C LYS A 12 -9.35 0.43 -12.21
N PRO A 13 -10.48 0.28 -12.92
CA PRO A 13 -11.78 0.88 -12.56
C PRO A 13 -12.24 0.59 -11.12
N GLN A 14 -11.86 -0.56 -10.56
CA GLN A 14 -12.19 -0.92 -9.17
C GLN A 14 -11.55 0.01 -8.12
N LEU A 15 -10.49 0.75 -8.47
CA LEU A 15 -9.82 1.69 -7.56
C LEU A 15 -10.51 3.06 -7.53
N ALA A 16 -11.16 3.47 -8.61
CA ALA A 16 -11.76 4.79 -8.73
C ALA A 16 -12.73 5.16 -7.58
N PRO A 17 -13.64 4.28 -7.13
CA PRO A 17 -14.52 4.57 -6.00
C PRO A 17 -13.75 4.88 -4.70
N HIS A 18 -12.61 4.22 -4.48
CA HIS A 18 -11.79 4.39 -3.28
C HIS A 18 -10.94 5.67 -3.34
N GLU A 19 -10.40 6.00 -4.52
CA GLU A 19 -9.62 7.21 -4.76
C GLU A 19 -10.45 8.50 -4.60
N HIS A 20 -11.72 8.46 -5.04
CA HIS A 20 -12.62 9.62 -5.06
C HIS A 20 -13.61 9.65 -3.90
N ALA A 21 -13.56 8.68 -2.99
CA ALA A 21 -14.46 8.61 -1.84
C ALA A 21 -14.42 9.89 -0.97
N ARG A 22 -15.58 10.29 -0.46
CA ARG A 22 -15.67 11.36 0.55
C ARG A 22 -15.27 10.86 1.95
N ALA A 23 -15.39 9.56 2.19
CA ALA A 23 -15.00 8.94 3.44
C ALA A 23 -13.49 9.10 3.72
N PRO A 24 -13.07 9.32 4.98
CA PRO A 24 -11.65 9.53 5.32
C PRO A 24 -10.79 8.28 5.09
N VAL A 25 -11.36 7.10 5.22
CA VAL A 25 -10.67 5.81 5.05
C VAL A 25 -11.54 4.89 4.19
N THR A 26 -10.94 4.16 3.27
CA THR A 26 -11.59 3.09 2.50
C THR A 26 -10.63 1.92 2.37
N ALA A 27 -11.15 0.73 2.07
CA ALA A 27 -10.33 -0.46 1.90
C ALA A 27 -10.81 -1.31 0.71
N LEU A 28 -9.87 -1.99 0.06
CA LEU A 28 -10.15 -2.82 -1.12
C LEU A 28 -9.42 -4.16 -1.00
N ALA A 29 -10.08 -5.23 -1.41
CA ALA A 29 -9.52 -6.57 -1.56
C ALA A 29 -9.22 -6.85 -3.03
N VAL A 30 -7.98 -7.26 -3.33
CA VAL A 30 -7.56 -7.70 -4.67
C VAL A 30 -6.65 -8.91 -4.51
N ASP A 31 -6.94 -9.97 -5.23
CA ASP A 31 -6.09 -11.15 -5.27
C ASP A 31 -5.30 -11.14 -6.60
N TYR A 32 -4.01 -11.42 -6.53
CA TYR A 32 -3.09 -11.36 -7.66
C TYR A 32 -2.51 -12.74 -7.96
N ARG A 33 -2.05 -12.91 -9.21
CA ARG A 33 -1.29 -14.09 -9.61
C ARG A 33 0.19 -13.94 -9.23
N ASP A 34 0.87 -15.07 -9.10
CA ASP A 34 2.33 -15.06 -8.94
C ASP A 34 3.01 -14.37 -10.14
N GLY A 35 4.04 -13.57 -9.86
CA GLY A 35 4.75 -12.80 -10.87
C GLY A 35 3.99 -11.60 -11.46
N GLU A 36 2.73 -11.37 -11.08
CA GLU A 36 1.97 -10.22 -11.58
C GLU A 36 2.65 -8.90 -11.18
N HIS A 37 2.66 -7.95 -12.10
CA HIS A 37 3.29 -6.65 -11.92
C HIS A 37 2.28 -5.53 -12.05
N VAL A 38 2.21 -4.68 -11.03
CA VAL A 38 1.50 -3.40 -11.09
C VAL A 38 2.51 -2.33 -11.52
N PRO A 39 2.36 -1.73 -12.72
CA PRO A 39 3.31 -0.76 -13.23
C PRO A 39 3.37 0.51 -12.38
N ARG A 40 4.37 1.35 -12.61
CA ARG A 40 4.58 2.58 -11.85
C ARG A 40 3.35 3.49 -11.95
N HIS A 41 2.83 3.88 -10.79
CA HIS A 41 1.64 4.70 -10.63
C HIS A 41 1.70 5.46 -9.30
N ARG A 42 0.70 6.30 -9.04
CA ARG A 42 0.52 7.02 -7.77
C ARG A 42 -0.95 7.13 -7.40
N HIS A 43 -1.22 7.36 -6.13
CA HIS A 43 -2.56 7.57 -5.58
C HIS A 43 -2.71 8.98 -5.02
N ARG A 44 -3.93 9.54 -5.10
CA ARG A 44 -4.28 10.80 -4.44
C ARG A 44 -4.35 10.66 -2.92
N ARG A 45 -4.54 9.44 -2.45
CA ARG A 45 -4.65 9.07 -1.04
C ARG A 45 -3.39 8.36 -0.59
N ALA A 46 -3.08 8.47 0.69
CA ALA A 46 -2.08 7.59 1.27
C ALA A 46 -2.58 6.15 1.26
N GLN A 47 -1.67 5.19 1.19
CA GLN A 47 -2.01 3.78 1.02
C GLN A 47 -1.24 2.92 2.02
N LEU A 48 -1.93 2.01 2.71
CA LEU A 48 -1.33 0.88 3.39
C LEU A 48 -1.54 -0.36 2.51
N LEU A 49 -0.45 -0.87 1.94
CA LEU A 49 -0.42 -2.15 1.22
C LEU A 49 -0.14 -3.27 2.20
N TYR A 50 -1.04 -4.24 2.25
CA TYR A 50 -0.92 -5.42 3.09
C TYR A 50 -1.36 -6.67 2.31
N ALA A 51 -0.63 -7.77 2.45
CA ALA A 51 -1.03 -9.08 1.92
C ALA A 51 -1.28 -10.04 3.07
N ILE A 52 -2.45 -10.68 3.11
CA ILE A 52 -2.75 -11.71 4.11
C ILE A 52 -2.06 -13.03 3.78
N GLU A 53 -1.68 -13.24 2.53
CA GLU A 53 -0.92 -14.37 2.01
C GLU A 53 -0.02 -13.88 0.87
N GLY A 54 1.10 -14.58 0.61
CA GLY A 54 2.09 -14.21 -0.40
C GLY A 54 2.98 -13.06 0.05
N VAL A 55 3.81 -12.58 -0.86
CA VAL A 55 4.79 -11.51 -0.61
C VAL A 55 4.68 -10.45 -1.69
N MET A 56 4.87 -9.20 -1.32
CA MET A 56 4.94 -8.08 -2.26
C MET A 56 6.31 -7.41 -2.19
N THR A 57 6.87 -7.09 -3.36
CA THR A 57 8.00 -6.18 -3.47
C THR A 57 7.49 -4.85 -4.03
N VAL A 58 7.63 -3.78 -3.27
CA VAL A 58 7.23 -2.42 -3.66
C VAL A 58 8.47 -1.61 -3.96
N GLN A 59 8.53 -1.02 -5.14
CA GLN A 59 9.61 -0.13 -5.56
C GLN A 59 9.09 1.30 -5.66
N ALA A 60 9.73 2.22 -4.94
CA ALA A 60 9.51 3.66 -5.03
C ALA A 60 10.86 4.38 -5.24
N GLU A 61 10.84 5.71 -5.32
CA GLU A 61 12.06 6.51 -5.55
C GLU A 61 13.11 6.29 -4.46
N ALA A 62 12.69 6.27 -3.20
CA ALA A 62 13.57 6.14 -2.04
C ALA A 62 14.12 4.72 -1.81
N GLY A 63 13.65 3.69 -2.56
CA GLY A 63 14.16 2.33 -2.37
C GLY A 63 13.17 1.23 -2.74
N ILE A 64 13.47 0.04 -2.23
CA ILE A 64 12.69 -1.17 -2.41
C ILE A 64 12.31 -1.73 -1.04
N TRP A 65 11.05 -2.09 -0.89
CA TRP A 65 10.49 -2.67 0.34
C TRP A 65 9.89 -4.03 0.04
N VAL A 66 10.13 -4.98 0.93
CA VAL A 66 9.54 -6.32 0.86
C VAL A 66 8.54 -6.47 2.00
N ALA A 67 7.30 -6.86 1.68
CA ALA A 67 6.24 -7.07 2.66
C ALA A 67 5.80 -8.53 2.71
N PRO A 68 6.25 -9.31 3.71
CA PRO A 68 5.66 -10.60 4.05
C PRO A 68 4.31 -10.41 4.77
N PRO A 69 3.51 -11.48 4.99
CA PRO A 69 2.16 -11.39 5.57
C PRO A 69 2.05 -10.82 6.99
N THR A 70 3.18 -10.54 7.66
CA THR A 70 3.23 -9.88 8.98
C THR A 70 3.52 -8.39 8.90
N ARG A 71 3.70 -7.86 7.69
CA ARG A 71 4.12 -6.47 7.44
C ARG A 71 3.25 -5.82 6.38
N GLY A 72 3.00 -4.54 6.57
CA GLY A 72 2.40 -3.67 5.55
C GLY A 72 3.39 -2.60 5.10
N ILE A 73 3.20 -2.07 3.91
CA ILE A 73 3.98 -0.95 3.39
C ILE A 73 3.08 0.27 3.36
N TRP A 74 3.50 1.31 4.08
CA TRP A 74 2.86 2.61 4.08
C TRP A 74 3.45 3.48 2.96
N LEU A 75 2.58 4.03 2.14
CA LEU A 75 2.89 4.92 1.02
C LEU A 75 2.14 6.23 1.21
N PRO A 76 2.81 7.37 1.43
CA PRO A 76 2.18 8.68 1.46
C PRO A 76 1.44 9.01 0.15
N ALA A 77 0.47 9.90 0.24
CA ALA A 77 -0.27 10.39 -0.93
C ALA A 77 0.70 10.98 -1.97
N GLY A 78 0.45 10.69 -3.25
CA GLY A 78 1.26 11.18 -4.37
C GLY A 78 2.55 10.41 -4.62
N MET A 79 2.95 9.47 -3.75
CA MET A 79 4.19 8.71 -3.93
C MET A 79 4.07 7.73 -5.10
N ALA A 80 4.92 7.91 -6.11
CA ALA A 80 4.97 7.03 -7.27
C ALA A 80 5.69 5.72 -6.93
N HIS A 81 5.02 4.59 -7.22
CA HIS A 81 5.53 3.26 -6.91
C HIS A 81 5.07 2.20 -7.92
N SER A 82 5.75 1.07 -7.95
CA SER A 82 5.35 -0.15 -8.65
C SER A 82 5.38 -1.33 -7.70
N ILE A 83 4.65 -2.40 -8.03
CA ILE A 83 4.52 -3.57 -7.14
C ILE A 83 4.75 -4.83 -7.96
N ARG A 84 5.57 -5.73 -7.44
CA ARG A 84 5.72 -7.10 -7.95
C ARG A 84 5.16 -8.08 -6.94
N MET A 85 4.38 -9.03 -7.43
CA MET A 85 3.69 -10.04 -6.63
C MET A 85 4.46 -11.36 -6.64
N HIS A 86 4.53 -12.04 -5.48
CA HIS A 86 5.20 -13.32 -5.31
C HIS A 86 4.30 -14.29 -4.51
N GLY A 87 4.09 -15.50 -5.01
CA GLY A 87 3.32 -16.55 -4.33
C GLY A 87 1.82 -16.28 -4.24
N GLN A 88 1.20 -15.72 -5.27
CA GLN A 88 -0.26 -15.44 -5.35
C GLN A 88 -0.78 -14.57 -4.19
N PRO A 89 -0.30 -13.32 -4.02
CA PRO A 89 -0.67 -12.50 -2.89
C PRO A 89 -2.16 -12.15 -2.86
N ARG A 90 -2.75 -12.31 -1.67
CA ARG A 90 -4.10 -11.84 -1.36
C ARG A 90 -4.01 -10.46 -0.70
N VAL A 91 -4.04 -9.42 -1.53
CA VAL A 91 -3.81 -8.05 -1.09
C VAL A 91 -5.07 -7.44 -0.49
N ARG A 92 -4.87 -6.75 0.62
CA ARG A 92 -5.88 -5.94 1.31
C ARG A 92 -5.29 -4.55 1.49
N THR A 93 -5.75 -3.60 0.72
CA THR A 93 -5.21 -2.25 0.73
C THR A 93 -6.15 -1.28 1.42
N VAL A 94 -5.58 -0.35 2.20
CA VAL A 94 -6.32 0.71 2.87
C VAL A 94 -5.90 2.04 2.27
N PHE A 95 -6.87 2.87 1.88
CA PHE A 95 -6.67 4.22 1.38
C PHE A 95 -7.08 5.24 2.43
N VAL A 96 -6.19 6.17 2.75
CA VAL A 96 -6.39 7.19 3.77
C VAL A 96 -6.35 8.58 3.11
N ALA A 97 -7.42 9.34 3.28
CA ALA A 97 -7.46 10.71 2.76
C ALA A 97 -6.37 11.58 3.43
N PRO A 98 -5.70 12.50 2.71
CA PRO A 98 -4.63 13.32 3.28
C PRO A 98 -5.00 14.02 4.59
N ARG A 99 -6.25 14.50 4.70
CA ARG A 99 -6.77 15.13 5.93
C ARG A 99 -6.87 14.21 7.15
N ALA A 100 -6.91 12.89 6.94
CA ALA A 100 -6.98 11.89 7.99
C ALA A 100 -5.62 11.23 8.28
N ALA A 101 -4.59 11.51 7.48
CA ALA A 101 -3.27 10.91 7.57
C ALA A 101 -2.25 11.76 8.38
N GLY A 102 -2.66 12.88 8.99
CA GLY A 102 -1.75 13.84 9.59
C GLY A 102 -0.90 13.34 10.76
N HIS A 103 -1.25 12.22 11.38
CA HIS A 103 -0.46 11.55 12.42
C HIS A 103 0.39 10.38 11.88
N LEU A 104 0.27 10.08 10.57
CA LEU A 104 0.97 8.99 9.91
C LEU A 104 2.22 9.51 9.19
N PRO A 105 3.19 8.64 8.86
CA PRO A 105 4.44 9.06 8.24
C PRO A 105 4.25 9.78 6.91
N ASP A 106 5.08 10.77 6.66
CA ASP A 106 5.22 11.46 5.37
C ASP A 106 6.18 10.77 4.40
N ARG A 107 6.72 9.60 4.80
CA ARG A 107 7.66 8.78 4.02
C ARG A 107 7.18 7.35 3.88
N CYS A 108 7.67 6.66 2.84
CA CYS A 108 7.47 5.22 2.70
C CYS A 108 8.16 4.48 3.84
N CYS A 109 7.43 3.54 4.46
CA CYS A 109 7.98 2.72 5.53
C CYS A 109 7.22 1.40 5.66
N VAL A 110 7.86 0.45 6.35
CA VAL A 110 7.24 -0.83 6.70
C VAL A 110 6.61 -0.70 8.08
N LEU A 111 5.37 -1.15 8.20
CA LEU A 111 4.61 -1.20 9.45
C LEU A 111 4.40 -2.65 9.88
N ALA A 112 4.40 -2.90 11.18
CA ALA A 112 3.94 -4.16 11.72
C ALA A 112 2.42 -4.28 11.57
N VAL A 113 1.95 -5.45 11.13
CA VAL A 113 0.52 -5.75 11.08
C VAL A 113 0.24 -6.85 12.09
N GLY A 114 -0.13 -6.42 13.31
CA GLY A 114 -0.55 -7.32 14.37
C GLY A 114 -1.95 -7.91 14.11
N PRO A 115 -2.36 -8.91 14.93
CA PRO A 115 -3.64 -9.60 14.72
C PRO A 115 -4.85 -8.68 14.66
N LEU A 116 -4.94 -7.67 15.54
CA LEU A 116 -6.05 -6.73 15.55
C LEU A 116 -6.10 -5.90 14.26
N LEU A 117 -5.00 -5.28 13.87
CA LEU A 117 -4.93 -4.50 12.63
C LEU A 117 -5.25 -5.36 11.41
N ARG A 118 -4.75 -6.60 11.35
CA ARG A 118 -5.07 -7.55 10.28
C ARG A 118 -6.57 -7.77 10.14
N GLU A 119 -7.27 -8.09 11.24
CA GLU A 119 -8.71 -8.35 11.20
C GLU A 119 -9.52 -7.09 10.88
N LEU A 120 -9.08 -5.93 11.35
CA LEU A 120 -9.69 -4.63 10.99
C LEU A 120 -9.53 -4.34 9.49
N ILE A 121 -8.35 -4.56 8.91
CA ILE A 121 -8.13 -4.41 7.46
C ILE A 121 -9.04 -5.35 6.68
N VAL A 122 -9.11 -6.63 7.05
CA VAL A 122 -9.99 -7.61 6.38
C VAL A 122 -11.46 -7.22 6.49
N ALA A 123 -11.91 -6.79 7.67
CA ALA A 123 -13.28 -6.32 7.88
C ALA A 123 -13.59 -5.06 7.06
N ALA A 124 -12.63 -4.13 6.98
CA ALA A 124 -12.77 -2.87 6.25
C ALA A 124 -12.98 -3.07 4.74
N THR A 125 -12.42 -4.13 4.14
CA THR A 125 -12.65 -4.42 2.71
C THR A 125 -14.10 -4.80 2.36
N ARG A 126 -14.94 -5.06 3.37
CA ARG A 126 -16.38 -5.35 3.20
C ARG A 126 -17.25 -4.10 3.37
N VAL A 127 -16.66 -2.97 3.73
CA VAL A 127 -17.35 -1.70 3.93
C VAL A 127 -17.38 -0.94 2.60
N PRO A 128 -18.54 -0.49 2.13
CA PRO A 128 -18.64 0.32 0.91
C PRO A 128 -17.79 1.59 1.01
N PRO A 129 -17.20 2.09 -0.09
CA PRO A 129 -16.35 3.28 -0.06
C PRO A 129 -17.10 4.57 0.30
N ASP A 130 -18.43 4.59 0.20
CA ASP A 130 -19.33 5.71 0.51
C ASP A 130 -20.01 5.61 1.88
N TRP A 131 -19.42 4.84 2.81
CA TRP A 131 -19.96 4.67 4.16
C TRP A 131 -20.23 6.01 4.87
N ARG A 132 -21.25 6.02 5.74
CA ARG A 132 -21.72 7.23 6.43
C ARG A 132 -21.16 7.34 7.85
N PRO A 133 -20.90 8.56 8.34
CA PRO A 133 -20.52 8.78 9.74
C PRO A 133 -21.57 8.23 10.73
N GLY A 134 -21.12 7.90 11.94
CA GLY A 134 -21.98 7.58 13.10
C GLY A 134 -22.38 6.12 13.26
N GLY A 135 -22.11 5.23 12.29
CA GLY A 135 -22.48 3.81 12.35
C GLY A 135 -21.33 2.88 12.81
N ARG A 136 -21.60 1.58 12.73
CA ARG A 136 -20.60 0.52 12.96
C ARG A 136 -19.37 0.70 12.05
N ASP A 137 -19.60 0.97 10.77
CA ASP A 137 -18.53 1.09 9.77
C ASP A 137 -17.61 2.29 10.05
N ALA A 138 -18.19 3.41 10.50
CA ALA A 138 -17.42 4.56 10.94
C ALA A 138 -16.51 4.24 12.13
N ARG A 139 -17.02 3.49 13.14
CA ARG A 139 -16.21 3.07 14.28
C ARG A 139 -15.11 2.08 13.90
N LEU A 140 -15.41 1.14 12.98
CA LEU A 140 -14.42 0.20 12.44
C LEU A 140 -13.30 0.96 11.74
N MET A 141 -13.62 1.90 10.86
CA MET A 141 -12.64 2.69 10.11
C MET A 141 -11.83 3.62 11.01
N ALA A 142 -12.43 4.19 12.07
CA ALA A 142 -11.72 4.99 13.06
C ALA A 142 -10.71 4.13 13.84
N LEU A 143 -11.15 2.98 14.37
CA LEU A 143 -10.26 2.06 15.09
C LEU A 143 -9.13 1.53 14.18
N LEU A 144 -9.44 1.20 12.92
CA LEU A 144 -8.42 0.80 11.95
C LEU A 144 -7.36 1.88 11.79
N LEU A 145 -7.76 3.15 11.67
CA LEU A 145 -6.84 4.27 11.52
C LEU A 145 -5.97 4.47 12.79
N ASP A 146 -6.55 4.31 13.97
CA ASP A 146 -5.84 4.40 15.25
C ASP A 146 -4.82 3.27 15.44
N GLU A 147 -5.08 2.09 14.85
CA GLU A 147 -4.17 0.93 14.90
C GLU A 147 -3.05 0.97 13.85
N ILE A 148 -3.09 1.87 12.87
CA ILE A 148 -1.96 2.11 11.97
C ILE A 148 -0.90 2.91 12.73
N ARG A 149 0.04 2.21 13.36
CA ARG A 149 1.09 2.82 14.19
C ARG A 149 2.48 2.54 13.65
N LEU A 150 3.37 3.51 13.82
CA LEU A 150 4.80 3.32 13.62
C LEU A 150 5.34 2.51 14.79
N GLU A 151 5.51 1.21 14.63
CA GLU A 151 6.42 0.46 15.47
C GLU A 151 7.84 0.55 14.87
N PRO A 152 8.91 0.46 15.70
CA PRO A 152 10.27 0.37 15.18
C PRO A 152 10.37 -0.84 14.25
N ALA A 153 10.36 -0.60 12.94
CA ALA A 153 10.37 -1.65 11.96
C ALA A 153 11.77 -2.24 11.83
N LEU A 154 11.86 -3.57 11.71
CA LEU A 154 13.04 -4.21 11.17
C LEU A 154 13.35 -3.60 9.80
N PRO A 155 14.64 -3.43 9.42
CA PRO A 155 15.03 -2.83 8.16
C PRO A 155 14.71 -3.76 6.97
N LEU A 156 13.43 -3.85 6.60
CA LEU A 156 12.96 -4.51 5.38
C LEU A 156 13.01 -3.54 4.17
N HIS A 157 13.94 -2.61 4.25
CA HIS A 157 14.21 -1.61 3.24
C HIS A 157 15.58 -1.88 2.64
N LEU A 158 15.62 -2.02 1.32
CA LEU A 158 16.85 -2.05 0.55
C LEU A 158 17.03 -0.67 -0.08
N PRO A 159 17.98 0.16 0.41
CA PRO A 159 18.26 1.45 -0.22
C PRO A 159 18.72 1.24 -1.65
N GLN A 160 18.28 2.11 -2.55
CA GLN A 160 18.84 2.11 -3.91
C GLN A 160 20.23 2.74 -3.87
N PRO A 161 21.25 2.10 -4.45
CA PRO A 161 22.57 2.69 -4.56
C PRO A 161 22.51 3.96 -5.41
N ASP A 162 23.17 5.03 -4.97
CA ASP A 162 23.30 6.28 -5.72
C ASP A 162 24.19 6.12 -6.96
N GLU A 163 25.10 5.15 -6.95
CA GLU A 163 26.00 4.88 -8.05
C GLU A 163 25.28 4.11 -9.17
N PRO A 164 25.20 4.67 -10.42
CA PRO A 164 24.39 4.12 -11.50
C PRO A 164 24.74 2.70 -11.92
N ARG A 165 26.02 2.29 -11.81
CA ARG A 165 26.48 0.94 -12.17
C ARG A 165 25.97 -0.08 -11.16
N VAL A 166 26.10 0.23 -9.87
CA VAL A 166 25.61 -0.62 -8.77
C VAL A 166 24.09 -0.73 -8.82
N ALA A 167 23.40 0.39 -9.04
CA ALA A 167 21.95 0.41 -9.20
C ALA A 167 21.48 -0.49 -10.37
N ARG A 168 22.24 -0.57 -11.46
CA ARG A 168 21.95 -1.45 -12.60
C ARG A 168 22.12 -2.92 -12.24
N VAL A 169 23.19 -3.28 -11.53
CA VAL A 169 23.43 -4.66 -11.04
C VAL A 169 22.32 -5.09 -10.08
N CYS A 170 21.98 -4.26 -9.09
CA CYS A 170 20.90 -4.54 -8.15
C CYS A 170 19.56 -4.77 -8.84
N ARG A 171 19.22 -3.96 -9.86
CA ARG A 171 18.02 -4.16 -10.68
C ARG A 171 18.05 -5.48 -11.47
N GLY A 172 19.23 -5.92 -11.92
CA GLY A 172 19.44 -7.20 -12.60
C GLY A 172 19.11 -8.37 -11.66
N ILE A 173 19.70 -8.38 -10.46
CA ILE A 173 19.48 -9.41 -9.43
C ILE A 173 18.00 -9.51 -9.02
N LEU A 174 17.28 -8.39 -8.96
CA LEU A 174 15.86 -8.36 -8.60
C LEU A 174 14.92 -8.83 -9.72
N ARG A 175 15.39 -8.93 -10.96
CA ARG A 175 14.62 -9.43 -12.10
C ARG A 175 14.75 -10.94 -12.28
N GLU A 176 15.87 -11.50 -11.87
CA GLU A 176 16.21 -12.92 -11.96
C GLU A 176 16.71 -13.37 -10.58
N PRO A 177 15.79 -13.62 -9.60
CA PRO A 177 16.14 -14.08 -8.26
C PRO A 177 16.57 -15.55 -8.26
#